data_04cd0c69fcc9a600555db9fd8d801567
#
_entry.id   04cd0c69fcc9a600555db9fd8d801567
#
_cell.length_a   1.000
_cell.length_b   1.000
_cell.length_c   1.000
_cell.angle_alpha   90.00
_cell.angle_beta   90.00
_cell.angle_gamma   90.00
#
_symmetry.space_group_name_H-M   'P 1'
#
loop_
_entity.id
_entity.type
_entity.pdbx_description
1 polymer ?
#
loop_
_entity_poly.entity_id
_entity_poly.type
_entity_poly.pdbx_seq_one_letter_code
_entity_poly.pdbx_strand_id
1 'polypeptide(L)'
;MSFEENITIAYQPLSVFKVRPVTRCIETMVGHTDAVIQLAYSPDGKRLASGGGDMAVRFWNTSSNTPQHTCTGHRNHVLCTTWAPDGSVFVSADKSGEIRIWDPKTGTQVGQPLTGHKKWITAIAFEPLHLDPLCRRIATSSNDQTIKIWNIRTGQCEDTISGHTGSIECLRWGGKGLIYSGSRDRTIKVWDPDGHSRSKHKLVRTLTGHGHRINALALNCDYVLRTGAYVLGKPVPASPEEAKARALERYTEVVGSDGEKLLSGSDDFTMFLWHPETSKTPVERLLGHQNLINHIAFSPDGRYVASGSFDKKVKIWCGKTGRFLSTLTGHVGAVYQVAWSADSAHIVSGSKDSTVKVWSMKDPKKALFTLPGHADEVYGLDWSPDGTQVASGSKDRTVKIWHN
;
A
#
# COMPACT_ATOMS: atom_id res chain seq x y z
N MET A 1 -15.82 28.07 38.67
CA MET A 1 -14.41 28.06 38.24
C MET A 1 -14.31 27.03 37.12
N SER A 2 -14.29 27.50 35.87
CA SER A 2 -14.17 26.66 34.67
C SER A 2 -12.70 26.47 34.39
N PHE A 3 -12.21 25.24 34.46
CA PHE A 3 -10.89 24.88 33.96
C PHE A 3 -10.99 24.74 32.44
N GLU A 4 -10.56 25.73 31.70
CA GLU A 4 -10.22 25.59 30.30
C GLU A 4 -8.83 24.93 30.23
N GLU A 5 -8.80 23.62 29.99
CA GLU A 5 -7.58 22.95 29.58
C GLU A 5 -7.24 23.37 28.16
N ASN A 6 -6.26 24.27 28.05
CA ASN A 6 -5.61 24.59 26.79
C ASN A 6 -4.82 23.38 26.30
N ILE A 7 -5.44 22.52 25.49
CA ILE A 7 -4.74 21.45 24.79
C ILE A 7 -3.93 22.10 23.66
N THR A 8 -2.69 22.38 23.93
CA THR A 8 -1.72 22.78 22.90
C THR A 8 -1.39 21.53 22.07
N ILE A 9 -2.09 21.33 20.97
CA ILE A 9 -1.73 20.30 20.00
C ILE A 9 -0.48 20.77 19.29
N ALA A 10 0.67 20.28 19.69
CA ALA A 10 1.91 20.45 18.94
C ALA A 10 1.78 19.66 17.63
N TYR A 11 1.40 20.35 16.57
CA TYR A 11 1.30 19.81 15.23
C TYR A 11 2.64 19.97 14.54
N GLN A 12 3.36 18.87 14.32
CA GLN A 12 4.46 18.82 13.36
C GLN A 12 3.94 18.14 12.09
N PRO A 13 3.73 18.86 10.98
CA PRO A 13 3.35 18.23 9.73
C PRO A 13 4.52 17.42 9.17
N LEU A 14 4.28 16.16 8.84
CA LEU A 14 5.22 15.29 8.13
C LEU A 14 5.67 15.86 6.78
N SER A 15 4.91 16.79 6.21
CA SER A 15 5.25 17.51 4.99
C SER A 15 5.15 19.02 5.21
N VAL A 16 6.24 19.72 4.92
CA VAL A 16 6.32 21.19 4.99
C VAL A 16 5.71 21.85 3.74
N PHE A 17 5.28 21.06 2.76
CA PHE A 17 4.72 21.56 1.50
C PHE A 17 3.23 21.25 1.40
N LYS A 18 2.52 22.15 0.75
CA LYS A 18 1.09 22.00 0.49
C LYS A 18 0.87 21.35 -0.88
N VAL A 19 0.19 20.21 -0.90
CA VAL A 19 -0.19 19.56 -2.13
C VAL A 19 -1.39 20.29 -2.75
N ARG A 20 -1.32 20.53 -4.06
CA ARG A 20 -2.47 21.03 -4.83
C ARG A 20 -3.28 19.85 -5.34
N PRO A 21 -4.62 19.96 -5.39
CA PRO A 21 -5.44 18.89 -5.95
C PRO A 21 -5.19 18.76 -7.45
N VAL A 22 -5.16 17.53 -7.95
CA VAL A 22 -5.06 17.27 -9.38
C VAL A 22 -6.39 17.59 -10.08
N THR A 23 -6.33 18.21 -11.26
CA THR A 23 -7.49 18.76 -11.94
C THR A 23 -7.68 18.26 -13.37
N ARG A 24 -6.59 17.85 -14.06
CA ARG A 24 -6.61 17.47 -15.47
C ARG A 24 -5.71 16.29 -15.77
N CYS A 25 -6.08 15.52 -16.80
CA CYS A 25 -5.19 14.53 -17.40
C CYS A 25 -4.15 15.26 -18.26
N ILE A 26 -2.86 15.03 -17.95
CA ILE A 26 -1.76 15.57 -18.76
C ILE A 26 -1.42 14.60 -19.85
N GLU A 27 -1.36 13.30 -19.51
CA GLU A 27 -0.86 12.28 -20.41
C GLU A 27 -1.66 11.00 -20.29
N THR A 28 -1.85 10.32 -21.41
CA THR A 28 -2.37 8.97 -21.49
C THR A 28 -1.27 8.07 -22.01
N MET A 29 -0.69 7.31 -21.11
CA MET A 29 0.40 6.40 -21.43
C MET A 29 -0.15 5.09 -21.97
N VAL A 30 0.11 4.83 -23.25
CA VAL A 30 -0.33 3.63 -23.95
C VAL A 30 0.85 2.67 -24.06
N GLY A 31 0.57 1.38 -23.93
CA GLY A 31 1.62 0.37 -24.08
C GLY A 31 1.17 -1.02 -23.62
N HIS A 32 0.40 -1.11 -22.53
CA HIS A 32 -0.17 -2.37 -22.11
C HIS A 32 -1.18 -2.89 -23.13
N THR A 33 -1.16 -4.20 -23.39
CA THR A 33 -2.08 -4.87 -24.32
C THR A 33 -3.26 -5.55 -23.61
N ASP A 34 -3.24 -5.54 -22.28
CA ASP A 34 -4.34 -5.98 -21.42
C ASP A 34 -4.45 -5.06 -20.19
N ALA A 35 -5.44 -5.31 -19.32
CA ALA A 35 -5.76 -4.49 -18.16
C ALA A 35 -4.54 -4.14 -17.30
N VAL A 36 -4.39 -2.89 -16.91
CA VAL A 36 -3.42 -2.45 -15.91
C VAL A 36 -3.99 -2.77 -14.54
N ILE A 37 -3.40 -3.73 -13.84
CA ILE A 37 -3.93 -4.26 -12.57
C ILE A 37 -3.41 -3.45 -11.39
N GLN A 38 -2.13 -3.15 -11.39
CA GLN A 38 -1.49 -2.42 -10.29
C GLN A 38 -0.47 -1.42 -10.82
N LEU A 39 -0.28 -0.34 -10.08
CA LEU A 39 0.76 0.65 -10.33
C LEU A 39 1.30 1.21 -9.00
N ALA A 40 2.52 1.70 -9.04
CA ALA A 40 3.16 2.31 -7.88
C ALA A 40 4.24 3.31 -8.31
N TYR A 41 4.26 4.47 -7.68
CA TYR A 41 5.39 5.39 -7.77
C TYR A 41 6.59 4.87 -6.99
N SER A 42 7.79 5.13 -7.52
CA SER A 42 9.04 4.92 -6.77
C SER A 42 9.08 5.80 -5.51
N PRO A 43 9.84 5.42 -4.47
CA PRO A 43 9.93 6.19 -3.23
C PRO A 43 10.37 7.64 -3.45
N ASP A 44 11.18 7.91 -4.47
CA ASP A 44 11.65 9.25 -4.86
C ASP A 44 10.70 10.00 -5.81
N GLY A 45 9.59 9.38 -6.22
CA GLY A 45 8.60 9.94 -7.13
C GLY A 45 9.05 10.08 -8.59
N LYS A 46 10.27 9.71 -8.95
CA LYS A 46 10.84 9.94 -10.30
C LYS A 46 10.45 8.89 -11.34
N ARG A 47 9.93 7.77 -10.89
CA ARG A 47 9.49 6.68 -11.76
C ARG A 47 8.12 6.19 -11.34
N LEU A 48 7.38 5.73 -12.31
CA LEU A 48 6.17 4.97 -12.09
C LEU A 48 6.37 3.57 -12.66
N ALA A 49 5.89 2.56 -11.97
CA ALA A 49 5.84 1.20 -12.47
C ALA A 49 4.40 0.74 -12.58
N SER A 50 4.07 -0.02 -13.63
CA SER A 50 2.75 -0.62 -13.83
C SER A 50 2.88 -2.10 -14.17
N GLY A 51 2.00 -2.92 -13.60
CA GLY A 51 1.87 -4.35 -13.88
C GLY A 51 0.52 -4.64 -14.53
N GLY A 52 0.54 -5.43 -15.58
CA GLY A 52 -0.65 -5.69 -16.38
C GLY A 52 -1.02 -7.16 -16.52
N GLY A 53 -2.25 -7.40 -17.02
CA GLY A 53 -2.72 -8.68 -17.48
C GLY A 53 -1.97 -9.21 -18.71
N ASP A 54 -1.27 -8.34 -19.41
CA ASP A 54 -0.39 -8.65 -20.55
C ASP A 54 0.96 -9.30 -20.13
N MET A 55 1.09 -9.72 -18.88
CA MET A 55 2.31 -10.36 -18.35
C MET A 55 3.55 -9.47 -18.38
N ALA A 56 3.39 -8.16 -18.58
CA ALA A 56 4.48 -7.20 -18.64
C ALA A 56 4.46 -6.26 -17.43
N VAL A 57 5.67 -5.85 -17.05
CA VAL A 57 5.89 -4.71 -16.16
C VAL A 57 6.45 -3.57 -17.01
N ARG A 58 5.96 -2.35 -16.81
CA ARG A 58 6.46 -1.18 -17.53
C ARG A 58 6.93 -0.12 -16.56
N PHE A 59 8.06 0.49 -16.90
CA PHE A 59 8.59 1.64 -16.20
C PHE A 59 8.39 2.91 -17.03
N TRP A 60 7.96 3.95 -16.35
CA TRP A 60 7.66 5.26 -16.94
C TRP A 60 8.45 6.34 -16.22
N ASN A 61 8.96 7.30 -16.97
CA ASN A 61 9.57 8.50 -16.39
C ASN A 61 8.48 9.50 -16.03
N THR A 62 8.43 9.94 -14.79
CA THR A 62 7.39 10.84 -14.30
C THR A 62 7.62 12.30 -14.67
N SER A 63 8.86 12.69 -14.99
CA SER A 63 9.18 14.06 -15.39
C SER A 63 8.82 14.33 -16.86
N SER A 64 9.00 13.33 -17.74
CA SER A 64 8.68 13.42 -19.17
C SER A 64 7.39 12.71 -19.55
N ASN A 65 6.81 11.93 -18.63
CA ASN A 65 5.66 11.05 -18.83
C ASN A 65 5.82 10.07 -20.01
N THR A 66 7.06 9.62 -20.24
CA THR A 66 7.40 8.74 -21.36
C THR A 66 7.71 7.32 -20.87
N PRO A 67 7.45 6.29 -21.72
CA PRO A 67 7.86 4.93 -21.39
C PRO A 67 9.39 4.85 -21.37
N GLN A 68 9.93 4.19 -20.34
CA GLN A 68 11.36 3.91 -20.21
C GLN A 68 11.70 2.48 -20.62
N HIS A 69 11.05 1.53 -19.97
CA HIS A 69 11.35 0.11 -20.17
C HIS A 69 10.08 -0.72 -20.20
N THR A 70 10.06 -1.78 -21.00
CA THR A 70 9.07 -2.84 -20.98
C THR A 70 9.77 -4.13 -20.57
N CYS A 71 9.43 -4.63 -19.41
CA CYS A 71 10.01 -5.82 -18.80
C CYS A 71 9.08 -7.00 -19.07
N THR A 72 9.55 -7.93 -19.90
CA THR A 72 8.83 -9.15 -20.28
C THR A 72 9.46 -10.36 -19.61
N GLY A 73 8.66 -11.42 -19.44
CA GLY A 73 9.16 -12.67 -18.87
C GLY A 73 8.19 -13.39 -17.96
N HIS A 74 7.27 -12.69 -17.29
CA HIS A 74 6.21 -13.34 -16.55
C HIS A 74 5.40 -14.28 -17.45
N ARG A 75 4.92 -15.38 -16.89
CA ARG A 75 4.16 -16.42 -17.61
C ARG A 75 2.65 -16.23 -17.46
N ASN A 76 2.22 -15.33 -16.60
CA ASN A 76 0.83 -15.05 -16.30
C ASN A 76 0.65 -13.59 -15.86
N HIS A 77 -0.59 -13.16 -15.63
CA HIS A 77 -0.95 -11.82 -15.23
C HIS A 77 -0.14 -11.37 -14.00
N VAL A 78 0.42 -10.19 -14.04
CA VAL A 78 1.10 -9.55 -12.91
C VAL A 78 0.05 -9.04 -11.94
N LEU A 79 -0.05 -9.65 -10.76
CA LEU A 79 -1.10 -9.35 -9.79
C LEU A 79 -0.64 -8.36 -8.70
N CYS A 80 0.62 -8.42 -8.32
CA CYS A 80 1.16 -7.55 -7.29
C CYS A 80 2.57 -7.06 -7.61
N THR A 81 2.81 -5.83 -7.22
CA THR A 81 4.07 -5.13 -7.49
C THR A 81 4.45 -4.27 -6.30
N THR A 82 5.73 -4.07 -6.08
CA THR A 82 6.22 -3.19 -5.02
C THR A 82 7.63 -2.67 -5.33
N TRP A 83 7.92 -1.46 -4.89
CA TRP A 83 9.26 -0.88 -4.90
C TRP A 83 10.01 -1.24 -3.63
N ALA A 84 11.31 -1.45 -3.74
CA ALA A 84 12.18 -1.41 -2.57
C ALA A 84 12.14 -0.01 -1.94
N PRO A 85 12.14 0.11 -0.59
CA PRO A 85 12.07 1.41 0.08
C PRO A 85 13.24 2.35 -0.21
N ASP A 86 14.35 1.83 -0.72
CA ASP A 86 15.50 2.60 -1.22
C ASP A 86 15.42 2.95 -2.71
N GLY A 87 14.39 2.45 -3.40
CA GLY A 87 14.20 2.66 -4.85
C GLY A 87 15.19 1.91 -5.74
N SER A 88 16.01 1.02 -5.20
CA SER A 88 17.07 0.31 -5.94
C SER A 88 16.53 -0.75 -6.89
N VAL A 89 15.47 -1.45 -6.49
CA VAL A 89 14.86 -2.53 -7.26
C VAL A 89 13.33 -2.46 -7.21
N PHE A 90 12.73 -3.11 -8.17
CA PHE A 90 11.29 -3.30 -8.25
C PHE A 90 10.97 -4.79 -8.29
N VAL A 91 9.96 -5.22 -7.56
CA VAL A 91 9.54 -6.62 -7.48
C VAL A 91 8.12 -6.76 -8.00
N SER A 92 7.91 -7.75 -8.85
CA SER A 92 6.59 -8.12 -9.38
C SER A 92 6.32 -9.60 -9.18
N ALA A 93 5.06 -9.94 -9.00
CA ALA A 93 4.64 -11.34 -8.86
C ALA A 93 3.39 -11.62 -9.68
N ASP A 94 3.32 -12.83 -10.21
CA ASP A 94 2.29 -13.24 -11.14
C ASP A 94 1.30 -14.28 -10.58
N LYS A 95 0.30 -14.55 -11.37
CA LYS A 95 -0.75 -15.53 -11.07
C LYS A 95 -0.26 -16.99 -11.10
N SER A 96 0.94 -17.27 -11.61
CA SER A 96 1.55 -18.60 -11.58
C SER A 96 2.34 -18.89 -10.30
N GLY A 97 2.57 -17.85 -9.46
CA GLY A 97 3.36 -17.97 -8.23
C GLY A 97 4.84 -17.64 -8.44
N GLU A 98 5.20 -17.04 -9.56
CA GLU A 98 6.55 -16.62 -9.90
C GLU A 98 6.76 -15.17 -9.48
N ILE A 99 7.96 -14.87 -8.91
CA ILE A 99 8.37 -13.53 -8.52
C ILE A 99 9.57 -13.15 -9.37
N ARG A 100 9.57 -11.91 -9.87
CA ARG A 100 10.68 -11.34 -10.62
C ARG A 100 11.15 -10.04 -10.00
N ILE A 101 12.46 -9.84 -10.06
CA ILE A 101 13.15 -8.66 -9.55
C ILE A 101 13.71 -7.91 -10.75
N TRP A 102 13.50 -6.61 -10.78
CA TRP A 102 13.87 -5.75 -11.90
C TRP A 102 14.77 -4.61 -11.44
N ASP A 103 15.78 -4.31 -12.23
CA ASP A 103 16.50 -3.04 -12.12
C ASP A 103 15.72 -1.95 -12.85
N PRO A 104 15.16 -0.95 -12.16
CA PRO A 104 14.36 0.07 -12.80
C PRO A 104 15.17 1.06 -13.64
N LYS A 105 16.51 1.04 -13.57
CA LYS A 105 17.38 1.90 -14.38
C LYS A 105 17.60 1.31 -15.75
N THR A 106 17.77 0.00 -15.84
CA THR A 106 18.07 -0.72 -17.07
C THR A 106 16.87 -1.45 -17.67
N GLY A 107 15.81 -1.69 -16.86
CA GLY A 107 14.66 -2.50 -17.24
C GLY A 107 14.96 -3.99 -17.32
N THR A 108 16.15 -4.42 -16.88
CA THR A 108 16.56 -5.83 -16.93
C THR A 108 16.20 -6.58 -15.67
N GLN A 109 15.97 -7.88 -15.81
CA GLN A 109 15.74 -8.75 -14.68
C GLN A 109 17.03 -8.94 -13.88
N VAL A 110 16.94 -8.85 -12.57
CA VAL A 110 18.03 -9.12 -11.63
C VAL A 110 17.92 -10.56 -11.12
N GLY A 111 18.92 -11.37 -11.42
CA GLY A 111 18.95 -12.79 -11.01
C GLY A 111 17.94 -13.66 -11.74
N GLN A 112 17.69 -14.85 -11.17
CA GLN A 112 16.70 -15.78 -11.68
C GLN A 112 15.33 -15.53 -11.06
N PRO A 113 14.23 -15.91 -11.74
CA PRO A 113 12.90 -15.84 -11.14
C PRO A 113 12.84 -16.65 -9.83
N LEU A 114 12.22 -16.09 -8.80
CA LEU A 114 12.01 -16.79 -7.54
C LEU A 114 10.76 -17.65 -7.68
N THR A 115 10.93 -18.95 -7.54
CA THR A 115 9.86 -19.94 -7.66
C THR A 115 9.74 -20.78 -6.40
N GLY A 116 8.52 -21.14 -6.01
CA GLY A 116 8.28 -21.95 -4.81
C GLY A 116 6.88 -21.87 -4.24
N HIS A 117 6.14 -20.81 -4.55
CA HIS A 117 4.71 -20.79 -4.31
C HIS A 117 3.98 -21.72 -5.30
N LYS A 118 2.94 -22.41 -4.82
CA LYS A 118 2.17 -23.37 -5.62
C LYS A 118 0.96 -22.75 -6.31
N LYS A 119 0.59 -21.53 -5.92
CA LYS A 119 -0.54 -20.77 -6.46
C LYS A 119 -0.16 -19.31 -6.58
N TRP A 120 -1.09 -18.47 -7.07
CA TRP A 120 -0.87 -17.05 -7.29
C TRP A 120 -0.48 -16.31 -6.00
N ILE A 121 0.37 -15.33 -6.19
CA ILE A 121 0.84 -14.44 -5.13
C ILE A 121 -0.15 -13.30 -4.98
N THR A 122 -0.52 -12.99 -3.76
CA THR A 122 -1.57 -12.03 -3.42
C THR A 122 -0.99 -10.71 -2.91
N ALA A 123 0.16 -10.74 -2.24
CA ALA A 123 0.83 -9.53 -1.79
C ALA A 123 2.33 -9.75 -1.62
N ILE A 124 3.09 -8.64 -1.72
CA ILE A 124 4.53 -8.57 -1.50
C ILE A 124 4.79 -7.43 -0.52
N ALA A 125 5.66 -7.63 0.45
CA ALA A 125 6.11 -6.60 1.38
C ALA A 125 7.62 -6.67 1.54
N PHE A 126 8.30 -5.52 1.46
CA PHE A 126 9.72 -5.41 1.81
C PHE A 126 9.89 -5.32 3.33
N GLU A 127 11.01 -5.84 3.81
CA GLU A 127 11.47 -5.54 5.14
C GLU A 127 11.73 -4.03 5.27
N PRO A 128 11.32 -3.39 6.39
CA PRO A 128 11.52 -1.97 6.60
C PRO A 128 12.98 -1.51 6.46
N LEU A 129 13.22 -0.39 5.77
CA LEU A 129 14.56 0.13 5.48
C LEU A 129 15.41 0.38 6.73
N HIS A 130 14.78 0.77 7.84
CA HIS A 130 15.48 1.01 9.11
C HIS A 130 15.92 -0.28 9.82
N LEU A 131 15.40 -1.45 9.40
CA LEU A 131 15.85 -2.77 9.87
C LEU A 131 16.94 -3.29 8.93
N ASP A 132 16.66 -3.33 7.64
CA ASP A 132 17.63 -3.73 6.60
C ASP A 132 17.84 -2.61 5.57
N PRO A 133 18.89 -1.77 5.72
CA PRO A 133 19.16 -0.65 4.81
C PRO A 133 19.58 -1.09 3.40
N LEU A 134 19.85 -2.37 3.19
CA LEU A 134 20.20 -2.94 1.90
C LEU A 134 19.00 -3.57 1.17
N CYS A 135 17.80 -3.50 1.75
CA CYS A 135 16.56 -4.02 1.18
C CYS A 135 16.69 -5.45 0.62
N ARG A 136 17.32 -6.36 1.40
CA ARG A 136 17.63 -7.73 0.94
C ARG A 136 16.43 -8.67 1.01
N ARG A 137 15.50 -8.42 1.93
CA ARG A 137 14.44 -9.38 2.26
C ARG A 137 13.07 -8.89 1.84
N ILE A 138 12.30 -9.81 1.27
CA ILE A 138 10.87 -9.61 0.99
C ILE A 138 10.07 -10.77 1.58
N ALA A 139 8.85 -10.46 2.00
CA ALA A 139 7.83 -11.45 2.33
C ALA A 139 6.78 -11.48 1.23
N THR A 140 6.33 -12.66 0.85
CA THR A 140 5.27 -12.87 -0.13
C THR A 140 4.19 -13.77 0.44
N SER A 141 2.95 -13.44 0.19
CA SER A 141 1.80 -14.24 0.56
C SER A 141 1.13 -14.83 -0.68
N SER A 142 0.50 -15.98 -0.51
CA SER A 142 -0.10 -16.70 -1.64
C SER A 142 -1.42 -17.36 -1.26
N ASN A 143 -2.19 -17.65 -2.32
CA ASN A 143 -3.38 -18.49 -2.23
C ASN A 143 -3.06 -19.96 -1.86
N ASP A 144 -1.78 -20.35 -1.78
CA ASP A 144 -1.33 -21.64 -1.28
C ASP A 144 -1.29 -21.72 0.27
N GLN A 145 -1.79 -20.68 0.97
CA GLN A 145 -1.89 -20.58 2.43
C GLN A 145 -0.54 -20.37 3.15
N THR A 146 0.53 -20.11 2.40
CA THR A 146 1.86 -19.89 2.96
C THR A 146 2.35 -18.46 2.77
N ILE A 147 3.24 -18.04 3.66
CA ILE A 147 4.08 -16.86 3.49
C ILE A 147 5.50 -17.36 3.27
N LYS A 148 6.20 -16.81 2.30
CA LYS A 148 7.62 -17.10 2.08
C LYS A 148 8.45 -15.83 2.25
N ILE A 149 9.61 -16.00 2.90
CA ILE A 149 10.61 -14.96 3.04
C ILE A 149 11.75 -15.27 2.09
N TRP A 150 12.10 -14.30 1.30
CA TRP A 150 13.12 -14.43 0.26
C TRP A 150 14.23 -13.43 0.47
N ASN A 151 15.44 -13.87 0.21
CA ASN A 151 16.56 -12.97 0.03
C ASN A 151 16.70 -12.68 -1.47
N ILE A 152 16.43 -11.45 -1.84
CA ILE A 152 16.42 -11.04 -3.26
C ILE A 152 17.81 -10.94 -3.88
N ARG A 153 18.87 -10.88 -3.07
CA ARG A 153 20.26 -10.85 -3.56
C ARG A 153 20.79 -12.23 -3.88
N THR A 154 20.47 -13.22 -3.03
CA THR A 154 20.89 -14.61 -3.24
C THR A 154 19.90 -15.41 -4.08
N GLY A 155 18.67 -14.92 -4.23
CA GLY A 155 17.60 -15.62 -4.93
C GLY A 155 17.02 -16.80 -4.12
N GLN A 156 17.33 -16.93 -2.84
CA GLN A 156 16.93 -18.06 -2.02
C GLN A 156 15.71 -17.76 -1.15
N CYS A 157 14.86 -18.79 -1.00
CA CYS A 157 13.82 -18.78 0.01
C CYS A 157 14.47 -19.09 1.37
N GLU A 158 14.54 -18.08 2.24
CA GLU A 158 15.10 -18.24 3.58
C GLU A 158 14.15 -19.00 4.49
N ASP A 159 12.84 -18.80 4.27
CA ASP A 159 11.85 -19.37 5.16
C ASP A 159 10.47 -19.54 4.53
N THR A 160 9.70 -20.50 5.05
CA THR A 160 8.32 -20.74 4.70
C THR A 160 7.47 -20.81 5.96
N ILE A 161 6.59 -19.84 6.12
CA ILE A 161 5.69 -19.73 7.26
C ILE A 161 4.34 -20.32 6.86
N SER A 162 3.85 -21.28 7.63
CA SER A 162 2.55 -21.92 7.48
C SER A 162 1.74 -21.81 8.77
N GLY A 163 0.41 -21.90 8.65
CA GLY A 163 -0.49 -21.87 9.80
C GLY A 163 -1.84 -21.23 9.53
N HIS A 164 -2.01 -20.54 8.39
CA HIS A 164 -3.35 -20.21 7.90
C HIS A 164 -4.01 -21.45 7.29
N THR A 165 -5.32 -21.57 7.47
CA THR A 165 -6.14 -22.65 6.91
C THR A 165 -6.88 -22.24 5.63
N GLY A 166 -6.80 -20.98 5.24
CA GLY A 166 -7.33 -20.41 4.02
C GLY A 166 -6.28 -19.62 3.25
N SER A 167 -6.60 -19.23 2.00
CA SER A 167 -5.74 -18.34 1.22
C SER A 167 -5.42 -17.06 1.97
N ILE A 168 -4.19 -16.58 1.83
CA ILE A 168 -3.76 -15.31 2.40
C ILE A 168 -4.02 -14.25 1.33
N GLU A 169 -4.83 -13.23 1.66
CA GLU A 169 -5.26 -12.23 0.68
C GLU A 169 -4.42 -10.94 0.78
N CYS A 170 -3.88 -10.64 1.95
CA CYS A 170 -3.12 -9.42 2.20
C CYS A 170 -1.98 -9.64 3.20
N LEU A 171 -0.92 -8.85 3.04
CA LEU A 171 0.31 -8.96 3.82
C LEU A 171 0.87 -7.55 4.08
N ARG A 172 1.42 -7.33 5.28
CA ARG A 172 2.21 -6.15 5.62
C ARG A 172 3.41 -6.56 6.46
N TRP A 173 4.53 -5.86 6.27
CA TRP A 173 5.70 -5.98 7.12
C TRP A 173 5.84 -4.69 7.94
N GLY A 174 5.65 -4.78 9.25
CA GLY A 174 5.68 -3.63 10.16
C GLY A 174 7.09 -3.19 10.52
N GLY A 175 7.20 -1.96 11.02
CA GLY A 175 8.49 -1.35 11.33
C GLY A 175 9.24 -1.99 12.49
N LYS A 176 8.57 -2.80 13.31
CA LYS A 176 9.22 -3.61 14.35
C LYS A 176 9.67 -4.99 13.87
N GLY A 177 9.62 -5.24 12.56
CA GLY A 177 10.01 -6.52 11.98
C GLY A 177 8.92 -7.59 12.01
N LEU A 178 7.73 -7.30 12.54
CA LEU A 178 6.62 -8.24 12.54
C LEU A 178 5.90 -8.26 11.20
N ILE A 179 5.47 -9.44 10.78
CA ILE A 179 4.67 -9.63 9.57
C ILE A 179 3.21 -9.84 9.97
N TYR A 180 2.32 -9.12 9.29
CA TYR A 180 0.88 -9.21 9.48
C TYR A 180 0.23 -9.80 8.23
N SER A 181 -0.54 -10.87 8.37
CA SER A 181 -1.22 -11.54 7.26
C SER A 181 -2.70 -11.67 7.52
N GLY A 182 -3.52 -11.27 6.55
CA GLY A 182 -4.97 -11.43 6.57
C GLY A 182 -5.40 -12.52 5.59
N SER A 183 -6.32 -13.39 6.03
CA SER A 183 -6.66 -14.59 5.30
C SER A 183 -8.16 -14.78 5.12
N ARG A 184 -8.49 -15.64 4.16
CA ARG A 184 -9.83 -16.18 3.94
C ARG A 184 -10.35 -17.03 5.11
N ASP A 185 -9.45 -17.49 5.99
CA ASP A 185 -9.83 -18.18 7.22
C ASP A 185 -10.42 -17.24 8.29
N ARG A 186 -10.62 -15.96 7.98
CA ARG A 186 -11.21 -14.91 8.83
C ARG A 186 -10.31 -14.45 9.97
N THR A 187 -9.04 -14.85 9.94
CA THR A 187 -8.06 -14.45 10.97
C THR A 187 -6.97 -13.56 10.40
N ILE A 188 -6.42 -12.72 11.28
CA ILE A 188 -5.13 -12.07 11.04
C ILE A 188 -4.12 -12.77 11.92
N LYS A 189 -2.96 -13.07 11.37
CA LYS A 189 -1.87 -13.66 12.12
C LYS A 189 -0.68 -12.71 12.14
N VAL A 190 -0.04 -12.65 13.30
CA VAL A 190 1.16 -11.84 13.56
C VAL A 190 2.32 -12.82 13.69
N TRP A 191 3.35 -12.60 12.88
CA TRP A 191 4.50 -13.48 12.76
C TRP A 191 5.79 -12.75 13.10
N ASP A 192 6.70 -13.43 13.77
CA ASP A 192 8.06 -12.97 14.02
C ASP A 192 9.01 -13.80 13.13
N PRO A 193 9.49 -13.24 12.01
CA PRO A 193 10.34 -13.98 11.07
C PRO A 193 11.71 -14.34 11.63
N ASP A 194 12.25 -13.54 12.56
CA ASP A 194 13.60 -13.70 13.09
C ASP A 194 13.63 -14.50 14.40
N GLY A 195 12.44 -14.82 14.95
CA GLY A 195 12.34 -15.66 16.14
C GLY A 195 12.82 -14.98 17.43
N HIS A 196 12.78 -13.64 17.50
CA HIS A 196 13.10 -12.87 18.71
C HIS A 196 12.10 -13.15 19.85
N SER A 197 10.94 -13.70 19.51
CA SER A 197 9.94 -14.18 20.46
C SER A 197 10.40 -15.52 21.08
N ARG A 198 10.16 -15.71 22.39
CA ARG A 198 10.54 -16.89 23.16
C ARG A 198 9.98 -18.23 22.67
N SER A 199 9.11 -18.24 21.67
CA SER A 199 8.57 -19.47 21.09
C SER A 199 9.33 -19.85 19.83
N LYS A 200 9.70 -21.13 19.73
CA LYS A 200 10.26 -21.73 18.49
C LYS A 200 9.29 -21.67 17.30
N HIS A 201 8.08 -21.20 17.52
CA HIS A 201 7.04 -21.01 16.51
C HIS A 201 6.95 -19.52 16.18
N LYS A 202 7.14 -19.18 14.96
CA LYS A 202 7.09 -17.82 14.41
C LYS A 202 5.73 -17.10 14.58
N LEU A 203 4.67 -17.83 14.94
CA LEU A 203 3.37 -17.26 15.24
C LEU A 203 3.36 -16.58 16.62
N VAL A 204 3.33 -15.26 16.62
CA VAL A 204 3.26 -14.48 17.86
C VAL A 204 1.81 -14.40 18.35
N ARG A 205 0.86 -14.15 17.43
CA ARG A 205 -0.52 -13.87 17.80
C ARG A 205 -1.49 -14.18 16.68
N THR A 206 -2.72 -14.59 17.04
CA THR A 206 -3.85 -14.67 16.12
C THR A 206 -4.90 -13.68 16.59
N LEU A 207 -5.33 -12.79 15.68
CA LEU A 207 -6.39 -11.81 15.92
C LEU A 207 -7.66 -12.32 15.24
N THR A 208 -8.72 -12.42 16.02
CA THR A 208 -10.01 -12.96 15.59
C THR A 208 -11.12 -11.93 15.83
N GLY A 209 -12.16 -11.96 15.00
CA GLY A 209 -13.29 -11.03 15.13
C GLY A 209 -14.08 -10.88 13.83
N HIS A 210 -13.43 -11.01 12.68
CA HIS A 210 -14.10 -10.95 11.39
C HIS A 210 -14.99 -12.17 11.12
N GLY A 211 -16.16 -11.91 10.54
CA GLY A 211 -17.12 -12.96 10.14
C GLY A 211 -16.83 -13.55 8.76
N HIS A 212 -16.02 -12.89 7.94
CA HIS A 212 -15.69 -13.30 6.58
C HIS A 212 -14.20 -13.05 6.26
N ARG A 213 -13.75 -13.39 5.03
CA ARG A 213 -12.36 -13.21 4.59
C ARG A 213 -11.89 -11.77 4.76
N ILE A 214 -10.60 -11.61 5.04
CA ILE A 214 -9.95 -10.33 5.21
C ILE A 214 -9.26 -9.97 3.89
N ASN A 215 -9.72 -8.90 3.24
CA ASN A 215 -9.23 -8.48 1.92
C ASN A 215 -8.11 -7.46 1.99
N ALA A 216 -8.10 -6.62 3.01
CA ALA A 216 -7.17 -5.51 3.10
C ALA A 216 -6.60 -5.35 4.50
N LEU A 217 -5.32 -5.02 4.57
CA LEU A 217 -4.60 -4.60 5.77
C LEU A 217 -3.89 -3.28 5.48
N ALA A 218 -3.85 -2.40 6.47
CA ALA A 218 -3.07 -1.17 6.43
C ALA A 218 -2.45 -0.87 7.80
N LEU A 219 -1.21 -0.36 7.79
CA LEU A 219 -0.53 0.13 8.98
C LEU A 219 -0.53 1.66 9.00
N ASN A 220 -0.58 2.26 10.19
CA ASN A 220 -0.46 3.72 10.34
C ASN A 220 0.88 4.27 9.83
N CYS A 221 1.88 3.43 9.65
CA CYS A 221 3.21 3.74 9.16
C CYS A 221 3.48 3.29 7.71
N ASP A 222 2.50 2.71 6.99
CA ASP A 222 2.68 2.20 5.61
C ASP A 222 3.34 3.20 4.67
N TYR A 223 2.95 4.49 4.73
CA TYR A 223 3.53 5.53 3.88
C TYR A 223 5.03 5.71 4.11
N VAL A 224 5.45 5.76 5.37
CA VAL A 224 6.86 5.94 5.74
C VAL A 224 7.67 4.68 5.43
N LEU A 225 7.09 3.49 5.65
CA LEU A 225 7.76 2.22 5.30
C LEU A 225 7.96 2.11 3.78
N ARG A 226 7.00 2.55 2.98
CA ARG A 226 7.07 2.55 1.50
C ARG A 226 8.07 3.56 0.96
N THR A 227 8.10 4.77 1.52
CA THR A 227 8.97 5.86 1.05
C THR A 227 10.36 5.85 1.69
N GLY A 228 10.56 5.02 2.71
CA GLY A 228 11.85 4.83 3.37
C GLY A 228 12.47 6.15 3.85
N ALA A 229 13.66 6.43 3.38
CA ALA A 229 14.43 7.61 3.76
C ALA A 229 14.14 8.86 2.90
N TYR A 230 13.27 8.76 1.90
CA TYR A 230 12.96 9.87 1.01
C TYR A 230 12.05 10.90 1.67
N VAL A 231 12.49 12.15 1.62
CA VAL A 231 11.73 13.31 2.10
C VAL A 231 11.83 14.39 1.04
N LEU A 232 10.70 14.94 0.61
CA LEU A 232 10.68 16.01 -0.38
C LEU A 232 11.48 17.22 0.13
N GLY A 233 12.31 17.79 -0.76
CA GLY A 233 13.16 18.93 -0.43
C GLY A 233 14.44 18.60 0.35
N LYS A 234 14.64 17.36 0.79
CA LYS A 234 15.90 16.91 1.40
C LYS A 234 16.75 16.14 0.38
N PRO A 235 18.08 16.22 0.46
CA PRO A 235 18.96 15.44 -0.41
C PRO A 235 18.76 13.94 -0.16
N VAL A 236 19.00 13.14 -1.20
CA VAL A 236 19.02 11.68 -1.07
C VAL A 236 20.13 11.28 -0.09
N PRO A 237 19.90 10.31 0.81
CA PRO A 237 20.93 9.84 1.73
C PRO A 237 22.20 9.41 0.99
N ALA A 238 23.35 9.80 1.50
CA ALA A 238 24.63 9.50 0.88
C ALA A 238 25.14 8.08 1.20
N SER A 239 24.67 7.49 2.33
CA SER A 239 25.04 6.15 2.76
C SER A 239 23.83 5.33 3.22
N PRO A 240 23.94 3.99 3.24
CA PRO A 240 22.90 3.12 3.80
C PRO A 240 22.62 3.40 5.30
N GLU A 241 23.64 3.80 6.05
CA GLU A 241 23.53 4.13 7.48
C GLU A 241 22.71 5.41 7.67
N GLU A 242 22.96 6.43 6.86
CA GLU A 242 22.16 7.66 6.85
C GLU A 242 20.72 7.36 6.45
N ALA A 243 20.52 6.52 5.44
CA ALA A 243 19.19 6.09 5.00
C ALA A 243 18.44 5.37 6.13
N LYS A 244 19.13 4.46 6.82
CA LYS A 244 18.60 3.74 7.99
C LYS A 244 18.20 4.69 9.12
N ALA A 245 19.07 5.62 9.49
CA ALA A 245 18.82 6.58 10.57
C ALA A 245 17.62 7.48 10.24
N ARG A 246 17.56 8.01 9.01
CA ARG A 246 16.46 8.86 8.56
C ARG A 246 15.13 8.10 8.48
N ALA A 247 15.15 6.86 8.01
CA ALA A 247 13.96 6.02 7.96
C ALA A 247 13.44 5.69 9.38
N LEU A 248 14.35 5.45 10.33
CA LEU A 248 13.99 5.22 11.73
C LEU A 248 13.40 6.47 12.38
N GLU A 249 13.98 7.64 12.15
CA GLU A 249 13.45 8.93 12.64
C GLU A 249 12.01 9.14 12.17
N ARG A 250 11.76 9.00 10.86
CA ARG A 250 10.42 9.14 10.28
C ARG A 250 9.42 8.11 10.83
N TYR A 251 9.87 6.87 10.99
CA TYR A 251 9.04 5.82 11.55
C TYR A 251 8.64 6.15 13.00
N THR A 252 9.60 6.54 13.83
CA THR A 252 9.34 6.88 15.23
C THR A 252 8.46 8.11 15.39
N GLU A 253 8.58 9.07 14.48
CA GLU A 253 7.72 10.27 14.46
C GLU A 253 6.24 9.91 14.19
N VAL A 254 5.97 9.03 13.22
CA VAL A 254 4.60 8.63 12.86
C VAL A 254 3.98 7.71 13.90
N VAL A 255 4.75 6.74 14.38
CA VAL A 255 4.25 5.73 15.33
C VAL A 255 4.08 6.33 16.73
N GLY A 256 4.97 7.24 17.13
CA GLY A 256 4.94 7.93 18.41
C GLY A 256 4.90 6.97 19.59
N SER A 257 4.30 7.43 20.69
CA SER A 257 4.11 6.62 21.92
C SER A 257 2.99 5.59 21.80
N ASP A 258 2.07 5.78 20.86
CA ASP A 258 0.87 4.93 20.72
C ASP A 258 1.19 3.54 20.09
N GLY A 259 2.37 3.38 19.48
CA GLY A 259 2.78 2.15 18.80
C GLY A 259 2.19 1.96 17.41
N GLU A 260 2.53 0.85 16.76
CA GLU A 260 1.94 0.50 15.48
C GLU A 260 0.45 0.16 15.61
N LYS A 261 -0.34 0.68 14.68
CA LYS A 261 -1.75 0.38 14.55
C LYS A 261 -1.99 -0.36 13.25
N LEU A 262 -2.72 -1.44 13.33
CA LEU A 262 -3.15 -2.22 12.19
C LEU A 262 -4.65 -2.02 11.98
N LEU A 263 -5.04 -1.78 10.74
CA LEU A 263 -6.43 -1.78 10.34
C LEU A 263 -6.68 -2.94 9.38
N SER A 264 -7.78 -3.64 9.59
CA SER A 264 -8.23 -4.74 8.72
C SER A 264 -9.60 -4.44 8.13
N GLY A 265 -9.78 -4.77 6.85
CA GLY A 265 -11.04 -4.67 6.13
C GLY A 265 -11.45 -6.03 5.57
N SER A 266 -12.77 -6.32 5.61
CA SER A 266 -13.30 -7.64 5.30
C SER A 266 -14.53 -7.59 4.41
N ASP A 267 -14.84 -8.75 3.83
CA ASP A 267 -16.11 -9.02 3.14
C ASP A 267 -17.32 -9.06 4.08
N ASP A 268 -17.13 -9.03 5.40
CA ASP A 268 -18.19 -8.88 6.39
C ASP A 268 -18.69 -7.43 6.54
N PHE A 269 -18.21 -6.53 5.65
CA PHE A 269 -18.54 -5.10 5.60
C PHE A 269 -18.01 -4.29 6.77
N THR A 270 -17.19 -4.89 7.62
CA THR A 270 -16.61 -4.25 8.81
C THR A 270 -15.11 -4.09 8.70
N MET A 271 -14.60 -3.13 9.47
CA MET A 271 -13.17 -2.99 9.74
C MET A 271 -12.92 -3.12 11.23
N PHE A 272 -11.71 -3.52 11.58
CA PHE A 272 -11.25 -3.51 12.97
C PHE A 272 -9.92 -2.77 13.08
N LEU A 273 -9.82 -1.93 14.10
CA LEU A 273 -8.58 -1.29 14.50
C LEU A 273 -7.92 -2.12 15.60
N TRP A 274 -6.64 -2.40 15.45
CA TRP A 274 -5.86 -3.26 16.35
C TRP A 274 -4.60 -2.55 16.83
N HIS A 275 -4.18 -2.90 18.05
CA HIS A 275 -2.80 -2.79 18.52
C HIS A 275 -2.14 -4.17 18.48
N PRO A 276 -1.59 -4.59 17.34
CA PRO A 276 -1.24 -5.99 17.12
C PRO A 276 -0.07 -6.48 17.98
N GLU A 277 0.74 -5.55 18.49
CA GLU A 277 1.86 -5.88 19.36
C GLU A 277 1.45 -6.23 20.79
N THR A 278 0.39 -5.61 21.29
CA THR A 278 0.03 -5.67 22.69
C THR A 278 -1.23 -6.48 22.96
N SER A 279 -2.23 -6.43 22.07
CA SER A 279 -3.55 -7.00 22.29
C SER A 279 -3.97 -8.01 21.21
N LYS A 280 -4.77 -9.00 21.63
CA LYS A 280 -5.50 -9.91 20.73
C LYS A 280 -6.92 -9.41 20.43
N THR A 281 -7.42 -8.49 21.23
CA THR A 281 -8.73 -7.89 21.04
C THR A 281 -8.62 -6.61 20.22
N PRO A 282 -9.58 -6.32 19.35
CA PRO A 282 -9.57 -5.06 18.60
C PRO A 282 -9.77 -3.88 19.57
N VAL A 283 -9.19 -2.75 19.19
CA VAL A 283 -9.41 -1.46 19.86
C VAL A 283 -10.83 -0.98 19.59
N GLU A 284 -11.24 -1.06 18.32
CA GLU A 284 -12.55 -0.59 17.87
C GLU A 284 -13.03 -1.41 16.67
N ARG A 285 -14.34 -1.60 16.58
CA ARG A 285 -15.03 -2.16 15.43
C ARG A 285 -15.69 -1.04 14.63
N LEU A 286 -15.24 -0.83 13.40
CA LEU A 286 -15.71 0.23 12.53
C LEU A 286 -16.86 -0.28 11.66
N LEU A 287 -18.06 0.21 11.93
CA LEU A 287 -19.28 -0.17 11.24
C LEU A 287 -19.80 0.96 10.35
N GLY A 288 -20.37 0.61 9.19
CA GLY A 288 -21.01 1.62 8.35
C GLY A 288 -21.00 1.35 6.86
N HIS A 289 -20.08 0.54 6.33
CA HIS A 289 -20.17 0.06 4.94
C HIS A 289 -21.31 -0.96 4.79
N GLN A 290 -21.91 -0.99 3.61
CA GLN A 290 -23.05 -1.86 3.27
C GLN A 290 -22.67 -2.96 2.26
N ASN A 291 -21.38 -3.04 1.92
CA ASN A 291 -20.83 -4.07 1.04
C ASN A 291 -19.36 -4.28 1.41
N LEU A 292 -18.73 -5.28 0.78
CA LEU A 292 -17.33 -5.63 1.05
C LEU A 292 -16.39 -4.43 0.94
N ILE A 293 -15.35 -4.43 1.78
CA ILE A 293 -14.32 -3.43 1.80
C ILE A 293 -13.14 -3.95 0.97
N ASN A 294 -12.82 -3.21 -0.09
CA ASN A 294 -11.80 -3.65 -1.04
C ASN A 294 -10.41 -3.08 -0.72
N HIS A 295 -10.35 -1.82 -0.32
CA HIS A 295 -9.08 -1.15 -0.04
C HIS A 295 -9.20 -0.23 1.16
N ILE A 296 -8.14 -0.19 1.97
CA ILE A 296 -8.00 0.70 3.11
C ILE A 296 -6.61 1.34 3.10
N ALA A 297 -6.52 2.59 3.50
CA ALA A 297 -5.26 3.31 3.58
C ALA A 297 -5.26 4.31 4.74
N PHE A 298 -4.21 4.30 5.54
CA PHE A 298 -3.93 5.41 6.47
C PHE A 298 -3.40 6.62 5.71
N SER A 299 -3.73 7.81 6.20
CA SER A 299 -3.06 9.03 5.76
C SER A 299 -1.57 9.00 6.14
N PRO A 300 -0.69 9.69 5.39
CA PRO A 300 0.75 9.73 5.69
C PRO A 300 1.10 10.14 7.12
N ASP A 301 0.27 10.99 7.73
CA ASP A 301 0.41 11.44 9.12
C ASP A 301 -0.24 10.51 10.16
N GLY A 302 -0.84 9.40 9.72
CA GLY A 302 -1.50 8.41 10.59
C GLY A 302 -2.79 8.88 11.27
N ARG A 303 -3.26 10.12 11.02
CA ARG A 303 -4.44 10.68 11.71
C ARG A 303 -5.77 10.20 11.14
N TYR A 304 -5.81 9.89 9.87
CA TYR A 304 -7.02 9.51 9.16
C TYR A 304 -6.87 8.15 8.50
N VAL A 305 -8.01 7.54 8.24
CA VAL A 305 -8.12 6.33 7.43
C VAL A 305 -9.15 6.58 6.35
N ALA A 306 -8.86 6.15 5.13
CA ALA A 306 -9.82 6.06 4.04
C ALA A 306 -10.12 4.59 3.74
N SER A 307 -11.40 4.25 3.58
CA SER A 307 -11.85 2.92 3.17
C SER A 307 -12.71 3.00 1.91
N GLY A 308 -12.35 2.23 0.89
CA GLY A 308 -13.09 2.08 -0.36
C GLY A 308 -13.87 0.76 -0.37
N SER A 309 -15.14 0.82 -0.76
CA SER A 309 -16.04 -0.32 -0.72
C SER A 309 -16.85 -0.49 -2.00
N PHE A 310 -17.35 -1.71 -2.19
CA PHE A 310 -18.30 -2.04 -3.25
C PHE A 310 -19.68 -1.41 -3.04
N ASP A 311 -19.94 -0.78 -1.87
CA ASP A 311 -21.11 0.06 -1.62
C ASP A 311 -21.05 1.41 -2.35
N LYS A 312 -20.03 1.63 -3.21
CA LYS A 312 -19.81 2.84 -4.03
C LYS A 312 -19.39 4.08 -3.22
N LYS A 313 -19.01 3.88 -1.98
CA LYS A 313 -18.64 4.96 -1.06
C LYS A 313 -17.21 4.84 -0.61
N VAL A 314 -16.60 5.99 -0.35
CA VAL A 314 -15.39 6.07 0.45
C VAL A 314 -15.78 6.62 1.82
N LYS A 315 -15.29 6.02 2.89
CA LYS A 315 -15.53 6.51 4.25
C LYS A 315 -14.23 6.93 4.91
N ILE A 316 -14.32 7.97 5.72
CA ILE A 316 -13.19 8.52 6.46
C ILE A 316 -13.40 8.28 7.94
N TRP A 317 -12.33 7.87 8.59
CA TRP A 317 -12.30 7.49 9.99
C TRP A 317 -11.11 8.14 10.68
N CYS A 318 -11.21 8.33 12.00
CA CYS A 318 -10.08 8.76 12.81
C CYS A 318 -9.09 7.61 12.98
N GLY A 319 -7.85 7.77 12.51
CA GLY A 319 -6.81 6.73 12.60
C GLY A 319 -6.38 6.40 14.03
N LYS A 320 -6.62 7.30 14.98
CA LYS A 320 -6.28 7.10 16.39
C LYS A 320 -7.34 6.29 17.13
N THR A 321 -8.63 6.60 16.92
CA THR A 321 -9.74 6.05 17.71
C THR A 321 -10.67 5.13 16.93
N GLY A 322 -10.55 5.04 15.60
CA GLY A 322 -11.49 4.31 14.76
C GLY A 322 -12.86 5.01 14.57
N ARG A 323 -13.09 6.19 15.15
CA ARG A 323 -14.39 6.88 15.04
C ARG A 323 -14.66 7.30 13.60
N PHE A 324 -15.92 7.11 13.18
CA PHE A 324 -16.41 7.59 11.89
C PHE A 324 -16.36 9.13 11.82
N LEU A 325 -15.89 9.67 10.69
CA LEU A 325 -15.81 11.11 10.46
C LEU A 325 -16.72 11.56 9.31
N SER A 326 -16.62 10.93 8.14
CA SER A 326 -17.38 11.35 6.96
C SER A 326 -17.59 10.22 5.96
N THR A 327 -18.60 10.39 5.11
CA THR A 327 -18.85 9.57 3.91
C THR A 327 -18.69 10.42 2.67
N LEU A 328 -17.83 10.00 1.78
CA LEU A 328 -17.61 10.60 0.46
C LEU A 328 -18.53 9.88 -0.53
N THR A 329 -19.53 10.61 -1.04
CA THR A 329 -20.54 10.08 -1.96
C THR A 329 -20.40 10.71 -3.33
N GLY A 330 -20.51 9.90 -4.39
CA GLY A 330 -20.43 10.43 -5.76
C GLY A 330 -20.05 9.39 -6.81
N HIS A 331 -19.40 8.28 -6.43
CA HIS A 331 -19.22 7.17 -7.34
C HIS A 331 -20.54 6.44 -7.58
N VAL A 332 -20.76 5.99 -8.83
CA VAL A 332 -21.90 5.17 -9.22
C VAL A 332 -21.54 3.68 -9.36
N GLY A 333 -20.26 3.36 -9.30
CA GLY A 333 -19.68 2.01 -9.29
C GLY A 333 -18.91 1.70 -8.01
N ALA A 334 -18.52 0.43 -7.83
CA ALA A 334 -17.67 -0.02 -6.73
C ALA A 334 -16.35 0.75 -6.69
N VAL A 335 -15.88 1.10 -5.49
CA VAL A 335 -14.56 1.73 -5.30
C VAL A 335 -13.53 0.63 -5.13
N TYR A 336 -12.54 0.60 -6.04
CA TYR A 336 -11.49 -0.42 -6.02
C TYR A 336 -10.27 -0.01 -5.20
N GLN A 337 -9.83 1.23 -5.33
CA GLN A 337 -8.65 1.72 -4.62
C GLN A 337 -8.81 3.16 -4.17
N VAL A 338 -8.14 3.50 -3.07
CA VAL A 338 -8.00 4.86 -2.55
C VAL A 338 -6.53 5.16 -2.30
N ALA A 339 -6.11 6.41 -2.52
CA ALA A 339 -4.77 6.86 -2.20
C ALA A 339 -4.79 8.27 -1.59
N TRP A 340 -3.87 8.51 -0.65
CA TRP A 340 -3.71 9.80 0.02
C TRP A 340 -2.64 10.65 -0.63
N SER A 341 -2.84 11.97 -0.62
CA SER A 341 -1.76 12.91 -0.89
C SER A 341 -0.72 12.91 0.23
N ALA A 342 0.51 13.26 -0.12
CA ALA A 342 1.63 13.26 0.82
C ALA A 342 1.43 14.20 2.03
N ASP A 343 0.62 15.26 1.89
CA ASP A 343 0.26 16.20 2.95
C ASP A 343 -1.00 15.80 3.75
N SER A 344 -1.56 14.63 3.50
CA SER A 344 -2.79 14.13 4.13
C SER A 344 -4.04 15.03 3.93
N ALA A 345 -4.00 15.98 2.99
CA ALA A 345 -5.09 16.93 2.76
C ALA A 345 -6.09 16.48 1.71
N HIS A 346 -5.68 15.58 0.80
CA HIS A 346 -6.50 15.11 -0.31
C HIS A 346 -6.51 13.59 -0.40
N ILE A 347 -7.59 13.07 -0.99
CA ILE A 347 -7.76 11.65 -1.30
C ILE A 347 -8.13 11.53 -2.77
N VAL A 348 -7.66 10.49 -3.42
CA VAL A 348 -8.17 10.05 -4.72
C VAL A 348 -8.79 8.67 -4.60
N SER A 349 -9.83 8.42 -5.37
CA SER A 349 -10.52 7.13 -5.42
C SER A 349 -10.77 6.71 -6.86
N GLY A 350 -10.46 5.45 -7.17
CA GLY A 350 -10.71 4.81 -8.47
C GLY A 350 -11.84 3.82 -8.39
N SER A 351 -12.67 3.80 -9.41
CA SER A 351 -13.92 3.07 -9.36
C SER A 351 -14.20 2.28 -10.64
N LYS A 352 -15.09 1.33 -10.47
CA LYS A 352 -15.74 0.59 -11.56
C LYS A 352 -16.50 1.49 -12.53
N ASP A 353 -16.86 2.72 -12.13
CA ASP A 353 -17.53 3.70 -12.98
C ASP A 353 -16.60 4.43 -13.96
N SER A 354 -15.39 3.93 -14.16
CA SER A 354 -14.34 4.49 -15.03
C SER A 354 -13.85 5.88 -14.65
N THR A 355 -14.25 6.42 -13.50
CA THR A 355 -13.80 7.74 -13.04
C THR A 355 -12.81 7.65 -11.89
N VAL A 356 -11.94 8.66 -11.84
CA VAL A 356 -11.15 8.99 -10.66
C VAL A 356 -11.76 10.22 -10.02
N LYS A 357 -11.98 10.19 -8.71
CA LYS A 357 -12.50 11.35 -7.97
C LYS A 357 -11.46 11.84 -6.96
N VAL A 358 -11.39 13.16 -6.84
CA VAL A 358 -10.53 13.87 -5.90
C VAL A 358 -11.39 14.46 -4.80
N TRP A 359 -10.97 14.27 -3.56
CA TRP A 359 -11.67 14.72 -2.37
C TRP A 359 -10.75 15.56 -1.50
N SER A 360 -11.30 16.56 -0.82
CA SER A 360 -10.57 17.38 0.14
C SER A 360 -11.03 17.08 1.56
N MET A 361 -10.06 16.95 2.47
CA MET A 361 -10.35 16.78 3.89
C MET A 361 -10.98 18.03 4.54
N LYS A 362 -10.89 19.21 3.89
CA LYS A 362 -11.54 20.43 4.37
C LYS A 362 -13.04 20.40 4.19
N ASP A 363 -13.51 19.85 3.05
CA ASP A 363 -14.93 19.63 2.77
C ASP A 363 -15.11 18.24 2.13
N PRO A 364 -15.19 17.20 2.98
CA PRO A 364 -15.23 15.83 2.49
C PRO A 364 -16.59 15.39 1.93
N LYS A 365 -17.63 16.23 2.02
CA LYS A 365 -18.98 15.83 1.63
C LYS A 365 -19.19 15.77 0.12
N LYS A 366 -18.41 16.55 -0.65
CA LYS A 366 -18.52 16.64 -2.11
C LYS A 366 -17.17 16.37 -2.77
N ALA A 367 -17.18 15.65 -3.89
CA ALA A 367 -15.99 15.51 -4.71
C ALA A 367 -15.51 16.90 -5.16
N LEU A 368 -14.25 17.19 -4.94
CA LEU A 368 -13.60 18.42 -5.39
C LEU A 368 -13.52 18.43 -6.91
N PHE A 369 -13.10 17.29 -7.49
CA PHE A 369 -13.06 17.07 -8.92
C PHE A 369 -13.48 15.64 -9.25
N THR A 370 -14.13 15.48 -10.39
CA THR A 370 -14.32 14.19 -11.06
C THR A 370 -13.47 14.22 -12.31
N LEU A 371 -12.57 13.29 -12.43
CA LEU A 371 -11.60 13.17 -13.52
C LEU A 371 -12.07 12.06 -14.47
N PRO A 372 -12.80 12.41 -15.54
CA PRO A 372 -13.23 11.47 -16.57
C PRO A 372 -12.09 11.23 -17.54
N GLY A 373 -12.10 10.09 -18.22
CA GLY A 373 -11.12 9.87 -19.28
C GLY A 373 -10.74 8.41 -19.50
N HIS A 374 -10.87 7.56 -18.46
CA HIS A 374 -10.80 6.12 -18.70
C HIS A 374 -12.08 5.61 -19.38
N ALA A 375 -11.90 4.61 -20.26
CA ALA A 375 -13.02 3.99 -20.98
C ALA A 375 -13.60 2.77 -20.24
N ASP A 376 -12.88 2.26 -19.22
CA ASP A 376 -13.29 1.10 -18.43
C ASP A 376 -12.85 1.26 -16.96
N GLU A 377 -13.10 0.25 -16.16
CA GLU A 377 -12.87 0.21 -14.70
C GLU A 377 -11.44 0.63 -14.31
N VAL A 378 -11.31 1.48 -13.28
CA VAL A 378 -10.02 1.93 -12.74
C VAL A 378 -9.62 1.03 -11.57
N TYR A 379 -8.59 0.21 -11.77
CA TYR A 379 -8.13 -0.76 -10.78
C TYR A 379 -7.06 -0.22 -9.85
N GLY A 380 -6.03 0.42 -10.42
CA GLY A 380 -4.86 0.88 -9.69
C GLY A 380 -4.82 2.40 -9.58
N LEU A 381 -4.44 2.90 -8.41
CA LEU A 381 -4.21 4.31 -8.13
C LEU A 381 -3.00 4.49 -7.23
N ASP A 382 -2.21 5.49 -7.52
CA ASP A 382 -1.19 5.95 -6.57
C ASP A 382 -1.00 7.47 -6.69
N TRP A 383 -0.65 8.09 -5.58
CA TRP A 383 -0.23 9.50 -5.53
C TRP A 383 1.28 9.56 -5.43
N SER A 384 1.90 10.39 -6.24
CA SER A 384 3.36 10.57 -6.20
C SER A 384 3.81 11.09 -4.82
N PRO A 385 4.93 10.62 -4.28
CA PRO A 385 5.43 11.06 -2.98
C PRO A 385 5.77 12.54 -2.91
N ASP A 386 6.03 13.18 -4.05
CA ASP A 386 6.24 14.62 -4.17
C ASP A 386 4.92 15.43 -4.19
N GLY A 387 3.79 14.74 -4.24
CA GLY A 387 2.46 15.34 -4.22
C GLY A 387 2.02 16.01 -5.52
N THR A 388 2.80 15.94 -6.59
CA THR A 388 2.53 16.69 -7.84
C THR A 388 1.59 15.98 -8.78
N GLN A 389 1.57 14.65 -8.77
CA GLN A 389 0.88 13.83 -9.75
C GLN A 389 0.10 12.68 -9.09
N VAL A 390 -0.95 12.26 -9.78
CA VAL A 390 -1.66 11.01 -9.51
C VAL A 390 -1.56 10.14 -10.76
N ALA A 391 -1.30 8.86 -10.58
CA ALA A 391 -1.37 7.87 -11.64
C ALA A 391 -2.61 6.99 -11.45
N SER A 392 -3.28 6.65 -12.54
CA SER A 392 -4.38 5.69 -12.55
C SER A 392 -4.20 4.65 -13.65
N GLY A 393 -4.41 3.39 -13.29
CA GLY A 393 -4.36 2.24 -14.21
C GLY A 393 -5.74 1.62 -14.37
N SER A 394 -6.12 1.31 -15.61
CA SER A 394 -7.46 0.85 -15.93
C SER A 394 -7.45 -0.42 -16.77
N LYS A 395 -8.60 -1.07 -16.77
CA LYS A 395 -8.94 -2.15 -17.66
C LYS A 395 -8.94 -1.75 -19.14
N ASP A 396 -9.03 -0.46 -19.43
CA ASP A 396 -8.87 0.10 -20.79
C ASP A 396 -7.42 0.02 -21.33
N ARG A 397 -6.50 -0.64 -20.61
CA ARG A 397 -5.10 -0.87 -20.96
C ARG A 397 -4.22 0.37 -20.94
N THR A 398 -4.73 1.48 -20.39
CA THR A 398 -3.97 2.73 -20.30
C THR A 398 -3.60 3.08 -18.85
N VAL A 399 -2.50 3.80 -18.73
CA VAL A 399 -2.16 4.53 -17.51
C VAL A 399 -2.34 6.00 -17.79
N LYS A 400 -3.07 6.70 -16.93
CA LYS A 400 -3.26 8.15 -17.04
C LYS A 400 -2.56 8.87 -15.92
N ILE A 401 -1.91 9.99 -16.26
CA ILE A 401 -1.28 10.89 -15.31
C ILE A 401 -2.12 12.14 -15.17
N TRP A 402 -2.43 12.45 -13.94
CA TRP A 402 -3.23 13.61 -13.56
C TRP A 402 -2.38 14.61 -12.78
N HIS A 403 -2.55 15.88 -13.08
CA HIS A 403 -1.80 16.98 -12.45
C HIS A 403 -2.75 18.14 -12.10
N ASN A 404 -2.25 19.11 -11.34
CA ASN A 404 -3.00 20.32 -10.98
C ASN A 404 -3.08 21.37 -12.10
#